data_f6158e34f6510363bb0dd94fff310079
#
_entry.id   f6158e34f6510363bb0dd94fff310079
#
_cell.length_a   1.000
_cell.length_b   1.000
_cell.length_c   1.000
_cell.angle_alpha   90.00
_cell.angle_beta   90.00
_cell.angle_gamma   90.00
#
_symmetry.space_group_name_H-M   'P 1'
#
loop_
_entity.id
_entity.type
_entity.pdbx_description
1 polymer ?
#
loop_
_entity_poly.entity_id
_entity_poly.type
_entity_poly.pdbx_seq_one_letter_code
_entity_poly.pdbx_strand_id
1 'polypeptide(L)'
;MKIFGSVGASPCHNLVGESDGRANLPVSLKMRGVTSLRVRKRPTHGVLVSLRHPTIVLVTVCTKNREPWLANEKVHRLLRDIWTEATGWLVGRYVLMPDHLHLFAAPGETDFDLGNWVRYWKSLFTKRYGNPNHRWQTDYWDRRLRFWESYDAAWEYVRNNPVRHGLVERADDWPFQGEIHVLEWW
;
A
#
# COMPACT_ATOMS: atom_id res chain seq x y z
N MET A 1 -17.69 13.17 20.41
CA MET A 1 -18.72 12.44 19.62
C MET A 1 -18.00 11.63 18.57
N LYS A 2 -17.98 10.30 18.77
CA LYS A 2 -17.17 9.36 17.97
C LYS A 2 -17.80 9.11 16.62
N ILE A 3 -17.11 9.39 15.53
CA ILE A 3 -17.29 8.66 14.26
C ILE A 3 -15.91 8.54 13.59
N PHE A 4 -15.08 7.61 14.08
CA PHE A 4 -14.04 7.05 13.23
C PHE A 4 -14.65 5.83 12.55
N GLY A 5 -15.07 6.03 11.30
CA GLY A 5 -15.39 4.93 10.42
C GLY A 5 -14.16 4.03 10.31
N SER A 6 -14.37 2.74 10.52
CA SER A 6 -13.42 1.65 10.36
C SER A 6 -12.54 1.87 9.13
N VAL A 7 -11.32 2.38 9.34
CA VAL A 7 -10.27 2.32 8.32
C VAL A 7 -9.86 0.86 8.30
N GLY A 8 -10.33 0.13 7.31
CA GLY A 8 -10.12 -1.30 7.16
C GLY A 8 -8.64 -1.66 7.32
N ALA A 9 -8.41 -2.79 7.97
CA ALA A 9 -7.11 -3.40 8.11
C ALA A 9 -6.33 -3.33 6.78
N SER A 10 -5.05 -3.01 6.86
CA SER A 10 -4.15 -2.94 5.70
C SER A 10 -4.43 -4.13 4.77
N PRO A 11 -4.69 -3.91 3.49
CA PRO A 11 -5.10 -4.98 2.55
C PRO A 11 -4.09 -6.11 2.40
N CYS A 12 -2.97 -5.98 3.07
CA CYS A 12 -1.87 -6.93 3.06
C CYS A 12 -1.85 -7.91 4.25
N HIS A 13 -2.81 -7.90 5.17
CA HIS A 13 -2.87 -8.91 6.23
C HIS A 13 -3.40 -10.24 5.68
N ASN A 14 -2.51 -11.21 5.49
CA ASN A 14 -2.88 -12.61 5.40
C ASN A 14 -3.03 -13.16 6.82
N LEU A 15 -4.21 -13.67 7.14
CA LEU A 15 -4.45 -14.48 8.33
C LEU A 15 -3.62 -15.78 8.21
N VAL A 16 -2.62 -15.90 9.07
CA VAL A 16 -2.00 -17.18 9.40
C VAL A 16 -3.01 -17.93 10.24
N GLY A 17 -3.40 -19.12 9.81
CA GLY A 17 -4.34 -19.96 10.54
C GLY A 17 -3.70 -20.50 11.81
N GLU A 18 -4.32 -20.28 12.94
CA GLU A 18 -4.08 -21.06 14.15
C GLU A 18 -4.90 -22.35 14.09
N SER A 19 -4.20 -23.46 14.21
CA SER A 19 -4.76 -24.78 14.53
C SER A 19 -4.72 -24.93 16.04
N ASP A 20 -5.83 -25.18 16.72
CA ASP A 20 -5.95 -26.31 17.63
C ASP A 20 -7.34 -26.42 18.28
N GLY A 21 -7.70 -27.65 18.66
CA GLY A 21 -8.82 -27.88 19.57
C GLY A 21 -9.84 -28.92 19.08
N ARG A 22 -9.53 -30.22 19.26
CA ARG A 22 -10.45 -31.33 19.10
C ARG A 22 -11.61 -31.28 20.09
N ALA A 23 -12.82 -31.43 19.60
CA ALA A 23 -13.91 -32.07 20.35
C ALA A 23 -14.81 -32.87 19.40
N ASN A 24 -14.94 -34.17 19.66
CA ASN A 24 -15.85 -35.10 18.99
C ASN A 24 -17.30 -34.80 19.32
N LEU A 25 -18.20 -34.93 18.34
CA LEU A 25 -19.53 -35.53 18.40
C LEU A 25 -20.31 -35.34 17.07
N PRO A 26 -21.48 -35.97 16.79
CA PRO A 26 -21.55 -37.18 15.98
C PRO A 26 -22.16 -36.94 14.57
N VAL A 27 -22.06 -38.00 13.78
CA VAL A 27 -22.58 -38.16 12.40
C VAL A 27 -24.06 -37.86 12.29
N SER A 28 -24.47 -36.93 11.45
CA SER A 28 -25.60 -37.12 10.52
C SER A 28 -25.78 -35.94 9.56
N LEU A 29 -26.16 -36.26 8.32
CA LEU A 29 -26.60 -35.43 7.20
C LEU A 29 -25.51 -34.77 6.34
N LYS A 30 -25.19 -35.53 5.27
CA LYS A 30 -24.62 -35.01 4.03
C LYS A 30 -25.52 -33.91 3.43
N MET A 31 -25.12 -32.67 3.59
CA MET A 31 -25.46 -31.63 2.66
C MET A 31 -24.15 -31.25 1.95
N ARG A 32 -24.09 -31.40 0.64
CA ARG A 32 -22.99 -30.96 -0.19
C ARG A 32 -22.89 -29.44 -0.05
N GLY A 33 -22.06 -28.99 0.87
CA GLY A 33 -21.71 -27.60 1.02
C GLY A 33 -20.92 -27.16 -0.19
N VAL A 34 -21.50 -26.28 -0.99
CA VAL A 34 -20.79 -25.47 -1.98
C VAL A 34 -19.69 -24.75 -1.22
N THR A 35 -18.45 -25.19 -1.44
CA THR A 35 -17.25 -24.51 -0.94
C THR A 35 -17.24 -23.14 -1.62
N SER A 36 -17.70 -22.13 -0.89
CA SER A 36 -17.55 -20.75 -1.32
C SER A 36 -16.06 -20.47 -1.44
N LEU A 37 -15.53 -20.63 -2.62
CA LEU A 37 -14.21 -20.13 -2.97
C LEU A 37 -14.23 -18.65 -2.63
N ARG A 38 -13.48 -18.24 -1.60
CA ARG A 38 -13.23 -16.83 -1.31
C ARG A 38 -12.55 -16.25 -2.55
N VAL A 39 -13.35 -15.72 -3.45
CA VAL A 39 -12.84 -14.95 -4.59
C VAL A 39 -12.06 -13.79 -3.98
N ARG A 40 -10.75 -13.83 -4.12
CA ARG A 40 -9.86 -12.76 -3.71
C ARG A 40 -10.33 -11.51 -4.43
N LYS A 41 -10.92 -10.56 -3.70
CA LYS A 41 -11.36 -9.29 -4.29
C LYS A 41 -10.13 -8.61 -4.88
N ARG A 42 -10.06 -8.53 -6.19
CA ARG A 42 -9.06 -7.68 -6.86
C ARG A 42 -9.44 -6.24 -6.62
N PRO A 43 -8.47 -5.35 -6.37
CA PRO A 43 -8.75 -3.92 -6.30
C PRO A 43 -9.39 -3.48 -7.61
N THR A 44 -10.45 -2.70 -7.52
CA THR A 44 -11.01 -2.00 -8.67
C THR A 44 -10.10 -0.80 -8.91
N HIS A 45 -9.28 -0.83 -9.96
CA HIS A 45 -8.46 0.30 -10.36
C HIS A 45 -9.31 1.27 -11.19
N GLY A 46 -9.20 2.54 -10.92
CA GLY A 46 -9.90 3.57 -11.66
C GLY A 46 -10.03 4.85 -10.84
N VAL A 47 -8.93 5.59 -10.71
CA VAL A 47 -8.97 6.92 -10.09
C VAL A 47 -9.46 7.92 -11.13
N LEU A 48 -10.70 8.41 -10.96
CA LEU A 48 -11.18 9.56 -11.71
C LEU A 48 -10.50 10.82 -11.13
N VAL A 49 -9.65 11.44 -11.92
CA VAL A 49 -9.05 12.73 -11.59
C VAL A 49 -10.14 13.80 -11.68
N SER A 50 -10.31 14.59 -10.63
CA SER A 50 -11.26 15.70 -10.61
C SER A 50 -10.55 16.99 -11.03
N LEU A 51 -11.11 17.71 -11.99
CA LEU A 51 -10.63 19.04 -12.38
C LEU A 51 -11.02 20.15 -11.38
N ARG A 52 -11.91 19.84 -10.42
CA ARG A 52 -12.45 20.84 -9.48
C ARG A 52 -11.89 20.72 -8.06
N HIS A 53 -11.26 19.60 -7.73
CA HIS A 53 -10.70 19.35 -6.40
C HIS A 53 -9.39 18.60 -6.55
N PRO A 54 -8.41 18.84 -5.67
CA PRO A 54 -7.17 18.08 -5.68
C PRO A 54 -7.45 16.59 -5.56
N THR A 55 -6.65 15.79 -6.23
CA THR A 55 -6.76 14.33 -6.18
C THR A 55 -5.50 13.79 -5.53
N ILE A 56 -5.61 13.26 -4.33
CA ILE A 56 -4.54 12.49 -3.68
C ILE A 56 -5.01 11.05 -3.52
N VAL A 57 -4.14 10.12 -3.87
CA VAL A 57 -4.38 8.68 -3.79
C VAL A 57 -3.36 8.07 -2.85
N LEU A 58 -3.81 7.32 -1.85
CA LEU A 58 -2.97 6.43 -1.08
C LEU A 58 -2.77 5.14 -1.86
N VAL A 59 -1.54 4.85 -2.23
CA VAL A 59 -1.14 3.64 -2.94
C VAL A 59 -0.38 2.72 -2.01
N THR A 60 -0.73 1.44 -2.01
CA THR A 60 -0.02 0.39 -1.27
C THR A 60 0.51 -0.65 -2.24
N VAL A 61 1.81 -0.88 -2.22
CA VAL A 61 2.48 -1.87 -3.06
C VAL A 61 3.22 -2.87 -2.19
N CYS A 62 2.99 -4.16 -2.42
CA CYS A 62 3.60 -5.23 -1.65
C CYS A 62 4.71 -5.93 -2.44
N THR A 63 5.66 -6.50 -1.72
CA THR A 63 6.60 -7.47 -2.27
C THR A 63 5.87 -8.77 -2.60
N LYS A 64 6.40 -9.54 -3.54
CA LYS A 64 5.88 -10.87 -3.84
C LYS A 64 6.06 -11.76 -2.62
N ASN A 65 4.99 -12.49 -2.26
CA ASN A 65 4.95 -13.39 -1.09
C ASN A 65 5.26 -12.70 0.25
N ARG A 66 5.18 -11.36 0.32
CA ARG A 66 5.48 -10.59 1.53
C ARG A 66 6.92 -10.75 2.02
N GLU A 67 7.86 -10.95 1.12
CA GLU A 67 9.29 -11.06 1.45
C GLU A 67 9.86 -9.71 1.96
N PRO A 68 10.55 -9.67 3.12
CA PRO A 68 10.91 -8.42 3.79
C PRO A 68 12.24 -7.85 3.27
N TRP A 69 12.27 -7.30 2.06
CA TRP A 69 13.49 -6.74 1.45
C TRP A 69 13.46 -5.23 1.18
N LEU A 70 12.34 -4.52 1.48
CA LEU A 70 12.20 -3.12 1.11
C LEU A 70 12.89 -2.14 2.07
N ALA A 71 12.79 -2.38 3.38
CA ALA A 71 13.27 -1.42 4.38
C ALA A 71 14.79 -1.50 4.55
N ASN A 72 15.52 -0.97 3.58
CA ASN A 72 16.97 -0.79 3.63
C ASN A 72 17.40 0.44 2.81
N GLU A 73 18.57 0.97 3.14
CA GLU A 73 19.10 2.23 2.58
C GLU A 73 19.23 2.21 1.06
N LYS A 74 19.71 1.11 0.47
CA LYS A 74 19.89 0.98 -0.99
C LYS A 74 18.55 1.07 -1.72
N VAL A 75 17.54 0.35 -1.22
CA VAL A 75 16.19 0.36 -1.80
C VAL A 75 15.53 1.72 -1.62
N HIS A 76 15.65 2.30 -0.42
CA HIS A 76 15.07 3.60 -0.11
C HIS A 76 15.60 4.69 -1.05
N ARG A 77 16.91 4.79 -1.20
CA ARG A 77 17.55 5.75 -2.12
C ARG A 77 17.09 5.54 -3.56
N LEU A 78 17.15 4.30 -4.04
CA LEU A 78 16.76 3.97 -5.41
C LEU A 78 15.30 4.31 -5.71
N LEU A 79 14.37 4.04 -4.77
CA LEU A 79 12.96 4.40 -4.94
C LEU A 79 12.76 5.91 -4.98
N ARG A 80 13.45 6.67 -4.14
CA ARG A 80 13.40 8.14 -4.18
C ARG A 80 13.84 8.69 -5.53
N ASP A 81 14.98 8.22 -6.03
CA ASP A 81 15.51 8.63 -7.33
C ASP A 81 14.50 8.35 -8.45
N ILE A 82 13.94 7.13 -8.46
CA ILE A 82 12.96 6.73 -9.47
C ILE A 82 11.67 7.56 -9.38
N TRP A 83 11.17 7.83 -8.18
CA TRP A 83 9.93 8.60 -8.02
C TRP A 83 10.13 10.09 -8.36
N THR A 84 11.33 10.61 -8.19
CA THR A 84 11.68 11.96 -8.66
C THR A 84 11.70 12.05 -10.20
N GLU A 85 12.10 10.97 -10.89
CA GLU A 85 12.11 10.90 -12.35
C GLU A 85 10.72 10.57 -12.94
N ALA A 86 9.91 9.80 -12.24
CA ALA A 86 8.64 9.26 -12.73
C ALA A 86 7.47 10.23 -12.51
N THR A 87 7.51 11.40 -13.13
CA THR A 87 6.62 12.56 -12.90
C THR A 87 5.19 12.41 -13.43
N GLY A 88 4.80 11.29 -14.04
CA GLY A 88 3.41 11.06 -14.45
C GLY A 88 2.42 11.12 -13.28
N TRP A 89 2.89 10.77 -12.09
CA TRP A 89 2.27 11.05 -10.80
C TRP A 89 3.34 11.55 -9.83
N LEU A 90 3.01 12.56 -9.06
CA LEU A 90 3.91 13.17 -8.07
C LEU A 90 3.77 12.43 -6.75
N VAL A 91 4.86 11.84 -6.26
CA VAL A 91 4.89 11.20 -4.96
C VAL A 91 5.06 12.25 -3.88
N GLY A 92 4.11 12.33 -2.94
CA GLY A 92 4.23 13.11 -1.73
C GLY A 92 4.91 12.34 -0.61
N ARG A 93 4.19 12.21 0.52
CA ARG A 93 4.66 11.49 1.71
C ARG A 93 4.58 9.97 1.48
N TYR A 94 5.56 9.25 2.02
CA TYR A 94 5.64 7.80 1.88
C TYR A 94 6.32 7.14 3.09
N VAL A 95 6.05 5.86 3.29
CA VAL A 95 6.75 4.99 4.25
C VAL A 95 7.01 3.63 3.62
N LEU A 96 8.24 3.12 3.76
CA LEU A 96 8.62 1.77 3.38
C LEU A 96 8.57 0.88 4.62
N MET A 97 7.75 -0.16 4.56
CA MET A 97 7.76 -1.27 5.52
C MET A 97 8.65 -2.38 4.96
N PRO A 98 9.06 -3.37 5.77
CA PRO A 98 9.93 -4.43 5.26
C PRO A 98 9.41 -5.15 4.01
N ASP A 99 8.11 -5.37 3.90
CA ASP A 99 7.45 -6.20 2.88
C ASP A 99 6.38 -5.48 2.06
N HIS A 100 6.19 -4.18 2.28
CA HIS A 100 5.29 -3.32 1.51
C HIS A 100 5.66 -1.85 1.68
N LEU A 101 5.08 -1.01 0.85
CA LEU A 101 5.19 0.43 1.00
C LEU A 101 3.83 1.10 0.88
N HIS A 102 3.72 2.24 1.50
CA HIS A 102 2.62 3.19 1.34
C HIS A 102 3.18 4.48 0.79
N LEU A 103 2.51 5.05 -0.19
CA LEU A 103 2.81 6.39 -0.68
C LEU A 103 1.53 7.14 -1.01
N PHE A 104 1.55 8.44 -0.86
CA PHE A 104 0.53 9.33 -1.37
C PHE A 104 1.01 9.88 -2.70
N ALA A 105 0.13 9.88 -3.70
CA ALA A 105 0.44 10.40 -5.01
C ALA A 105 -0.69 11.29 -5.54
N ALA A 106 -0.32 12.32 -6.27
CA ALA A 106 -1.22 13.20 -7.01
C ALA A 106 -0.88 13.14 -8.51
N PRO A 107 -1.85 13.38 -9.42
CA PRO A 107 -1.57 13.48 -10.84
C PRO A 107 -0.49 14.52 -11.13
N GLY A 108 0.47 14.17 -11.99
CA GLY A 108 1.44 15.10 -12.53
C GLY A 108 0.85 15.92 -13.68
N GLU A 109 1.72 16.57 -14.46
CA GLU A 109 1.30 17.41 -15.59
C GLU A 109 0.76 16.61 -16.79
N THR A 110 1.03 15.32 -16.85
CA THR A 110 0.60 14.44 -17.95
C THR A 110 -0.62 13.63 -17.54
N ASP A 111 -1.56 13.44 -18.45
CA ASP A 111 -2.71 12.53 -18.27
C ASP A 111 -2.23 11.06 -18.33
N PHE A 112 -1.59 10.63 -17.25
CA PHE A 112 -1.01 9.30 -17.14
C PHE A 112 -1.81 8.45 -16.15
N ASP A 113 -2.30 7.31 -16.61
CA ASP A 113 -3.04 6.37 -15.77
C ASP A 113 -2.21 5.88 -14.58
N LEU A 114 -2.81 5.88 -13.39
CA LEU A 114 -2.14 5.45 -12.15
C LEU A 114 -1.55 4.03 -12.25
N GLY A 115 -2.29 3.11 -12.85
CA GLY A 115 -1.84 1.72 -12.99
C GLY A 115 -0.65 1.59 -13.93
N ASN A 116 -0.64 2.38 -15.01
CA ASN A 116 0.49 2.46 -15.93
C ASN A 116 1.72 3.04 -15.23
N TRP A 117 1.53 4.09 -14.44
CA TRP A 117 2.60 4.70 -13.66
C TRP A 117 3.17 3.75 -12.61
N VAL A 118 2.33 3.04 -11.85
CA VAL A 118 2.79 2.04 -10.87
C VAL A 118 3.58 0.92 -11.55
N ARG A 119 3.12 0.43 -12.72
CA ARG A 119 3.86 -0.58 -13.50
C ARG A 119 5.20 -0.05 -14.01
N TYR A 120 5.22 1.19 -14.47
CA TYR A 120 6.42 1.83 -15.00
C TYR A 120 7.52 1.90 -13.95
N TRP A 121 7.27 2.54 -12.79
CA TRP A 121 8.31 2.69 -11.79
C TRP A 121 8.71 1.36 -11.14
N LYS A 122 7.80 0.39 -10.98
CA LYS A 122 8.14 -0.97 -10.52
C LYS A 122 9.09 -1.67 -11.51
N SER A 123 8.84 -1.53 -12.80
CA SER A 123 9.71 -2.08 -13.85
C SER A 123 11.09 -1.43 -13.83
N LEU A 124 11.12 -0.10 -13.73
CA LEU A 124 12.37 0.68 -13.65
C LEU A 124 13.20 0.30 -12.42
N PHE A 125 12.53 0.18 -11.26
CA PHE A 125 13.16 -0.31 -10.03
C PHE A 125 13.77 -1.71 -10.23
N THR A 126 13.01 -2.65 -10.75
CA THR A 126 13.47 -4.03 -10.96
C THR A 126 14.72 -4.08 -11.85
N LYS A 127 14.71 -3.28 -12.93
CA LYS A 127 15.85 -3.18 -13.85
C LYS A 127 17.09 -2.59 -13.17
N ARG A 128 16.94 -1.49 -12.41
CA ARG A 128 18.07 -0.78 -11.76
C ARG A 128 18.59 -1.51 -10.53
N TYR A 129 17.69 -2.13 -9.76
CA TYR A 129 18.05 -2.87 -8.56
C TYR A 129 18.82 -4.16 -8.85
N GLY A 130 18.47 -4.85 -9.94
CA GLY A 130 19.22 -5.97 -10.50
C GLY A 130 19.18 -7.27 -9.67
N ASN A 131 18.30 -7.39 -8.66
CA ASN A 131 18.17 -8.62 -7.87
C ASN A 131 16.94 -9.43 -8.34
N PRO A 132 17.12 -10.59 -9.00
CA PRO A 132 16.03 -11.38 -9.54
C PRO A 132 15.12 -12.00 -8.47
N ASN A 133 15.61 -12.15 -7.24
CA ASN A 133 14.85 -12.72 -6.12
C ASN A 133 13.88 -11.70 -5.49
N HIS A 134 14.21 -10.42 -5.56
CA HIS A 134 13.40 -9.35 -4.99
C HIS A 134 12.35 -8.87 -6.00
N ARG A 135 11.14 -9.39 -5.88
CA ARG A 135 10.05 -9.13 -6.82
C ARG A 135 8.89 -8.41 -6.15
N TRP A 136 8.20 -7.61 -6.93
CA TRP A 136 6.94 -6.98 -6.55
C TRP A 136 5.77 -7.94 -6.72
N GLN A 137 4.74 -7.79 -5.89
CA GLN A 137 3.42 -8.32 -6.20
C GLN A 137 2.90 -7.67 -7.48
N THR A 138 2.15 -8.42 -8.30
CA THR A 138 1.64 -7.92 -9.58
C THR A 138 0.73 -6.71 -9.39
N ASP A 139 -0.27 -6.86 -8.53
CA ASP A 139 -1.25 -5.82 -8.24
C ASP A 139 -0.75 -4.86 -7.16
N TYR A 140 -1.50 -3.80 -6.96
CA TYR A 140 -1.35 -2.81 -5.90
C TYR A 140 -2.75 -2.45 -5.38
N TRP A 141 -2.81 -1.72 -4.26
CA TRP A 141 -4.05 -1.17 -3.73
C TRP A 141 -4.00 0.33 -3.83
N ASP A 142 -5.12 0.94 -4.21
CA ASP A 142 -5.28 2.37 -4.24
C ASP A 142 -6.56 2.80 -3.52
N ARG A 143 -6.49 3.95 -2.87
CA ARG A 143 -7.63 4.61 -2.25
C ARG A 143 -7.50 6.10 -2.44
N ARG A 144 -8.41 6.69 -3.20
CA ARG A 144 -8.51 8.14 -3.31
C ARG A 144 -8.94 8.73 -1.96
N LEU A 145 -8.27 9.79 -1.51
CA LEU A 145 -8.73 10.61 -0.39
C LEU A 145 -10.02 11.33 -0.81
N ARG A 146 -11.00 11.33 0.09
CA ARG A 146 -12.24 12.05 -0.15
C ARG A 146 -12.05 13.49 0.29
N PHE A 147 -12.74 14.43 -0.34
CA PHE A 147 -12.57 15.87 -0.11
C PHE A 147 -12.75 16.31 1.37
N TRP A 148 -13.48 15.53 2.18
CA TRP A 148 -13.65 15.79 3.62
C TRP A 148 -12.62 15.10 4.52
N GLU A 149 -11.70 14.32 3.97
CA GLU A 149 -10.63 13.66 4.71
C GLU A 149 -9.41 14.59 4.78
N SER A 150 -8.78 14.66 5.93
CA SER A 150 -7.53 15.40 6.09
C SER A 150 -6.37 14.56 5.55
N TYR A 151 -5.56 15.14 4.67
CA TYR A 151 -4.33 14.52 4.19
C TYR A 151 -3.33 14.28 5.34
N ASP A 152 -3.20 15.25 6.26
CA ASP A 152 -2.33 15.10 7.42
C ASP A 152 -2.79 13.97 8.36
N ALA A 153 -4.09 13.86 8.63
CA ALA A 153 -4.61 12.76 9.44
C ALA A 153 -4.39 11.40 8.76
N ALA A 154 -4.55 11.32 7.44
CA ALA A 154 -4.26 10.11 6.68
C ALA A 154 -2.76 9.77 6.70
N TRP A 155 -1.90 10.77 6.62
CA TRP A 155 -0.46 10.61 6.75
C TRP A 155 -0.07 10.12 8.15
N GLU A 156 -0.57 10.74 9.22
CA GLU A 156 -0.29 10.30 10.59
C GLU A 156 -0.69 8.84 10.82
N TYR A 157 -1.79 8.41 10.25
CA TYR A 157 -2.17 7.00 10.29
C TYR A 157 -1.15 6.10 9.58
N VAL A 158 -0.66 6.49 8.40
CA VAL A 158 0.28 5.72 7.59
C VAL A 158 1.68 5.71 8.22
N ARG A 159 2.18 6.87 8.66
CA ARG A 159 3.53 6.99 9.25
C ARG A 159 3.68 6.21 10.57
N ASN A 160 2.58 5.93 11.28
CA ASN A 160 2.59 5.11 12.48
C ASN A 160 2.60 3.59 12.21
N ASN A 161 2.66 3.14 10.95
CA ASN A 161 2.78 1.72 10.65
C ASN A 161 4.01 1.05 11.30
N PRO A 162 5.23 1.61 11.24
CA PRO A 162 6.38 1.00 11.89
C PRO A 162 6.21 0.81 13.41
N VAL A 163 5.58 1.77 14.09
CA VAL A 163 5.26 1.67 15.52
C VAL A 163 4.25 0.55 15.77
N ARG A 164 3.16 0.51 15.02
CA ARG A 164 2.13 -0.54 15.14
C ARG A 164 2.66 -1.94 14.87
N HIS A 165 3.71 -2.06 14.07
CA HIS A 165 4.38 -3.33 13.78
C HIS A 165 5.58 -3.60 14.72
N GLY A 166 5.80 -2.76 15.74
CA GLY A 166 6.86 -2.95 16.73
C GLY A 166 8.28 -2.82 16.18
N LEU A 167 8.45 -2.11 15.04
CA LEU A 167 9.75 -1.91 14.42
C LEU A 167 10.54 -0.75 15.07
N VAL A 168 9.84 0.23 15.59
CA VAL A 168 10.37 1.39 16.32
C VAL A 168 9.39 1.81 17.42
N GLU A 169 9.85 2.56 18.41
CA GLU A 169 9.00 3.11 19.47
C GLU A 169 8.27 4.37 19.02
N ARG A 170 8.88 5.20 18.18
CA ARG A 170 8.34 6.45 17.67
C ARG A 170 8.39 6.46 16.15
N ALA A 171 7.36 7.01 15.52
CA ALA A 171 7.30 7.08 14.06
C ALA A 171 8.47 7.89 13.46
N ASP A 172 8.98 8.90 14.17
CA ASP A 172 10.12 9.70 13.73
C ASP A 172 11.43 8.91 13.68
N ASP A 173 11.55 7.84 14.43
CA ASP A 173 12.75 7.01 14.49
C ASP A 173 12.84 6.04 13.29
N TRP A 174 11.78 5.98 12.42
CA TRP A 174 11.78 5.13 11.25
C TRP A 174 12.51 5.79 10.09
N PRO A 175 13.67 5.26 9.64
CA PRO A 175 14.52 5.95 8.64
C PRO A 175 13.99 5.83 7.19
N PHE A 176 13.08 4.89 6.92
CA PHE A 176 12.62 4.60 5.57
C PHE A 176 11.27 5.26 5.26
N GLN A 177 11.19 6.56 5.52
CA GLN A 177 10.03 7.42 5.23
C GLN A 177 10.50 8.77 4.71
N GLY A 178 9.59 9.55 4.14
CA GLY A 178 9.91 10.90 3.67
C GLY A 178 8.80 11.53 2.84
N GLU A 179 9.16 12.63 2.21
CA GLU A 179 8.32 13.38 1.25
C GLU A 179 9.20 13.78 0.07
N ILE A 180 8.66 13.68 -1.16
CA ILE A 180 9.35 14.10 -2.38
C ILE A 180 8.76 15.40 -2.90
N HIS A 181 7.44 15.44 -3.09
CA HIS A 181 6.72 16.61 -3.52
C HIS A 181 5.72 17.03 -2.44
N VAL A 182 5.58 18.33 -2.21
CA VAL A 182 4.50 18.86 -1.38
C VAL A 182 3.21 18.76 -2.20
N LEU A 183 2.28 17.92 -1.75
CA LEU A 183 0.99 17.76 -2.41
C LEU A 183 -0.02 18.72 -1.79
N GLU A 184 -0.64 19.55 -2.63
CA GLU A 184 -1.67 20.50 -2.21
C GLU A 184 -2.99 19.77 -1.91
N TRP A 185 -3.60 20.10 -0.77
CA TRP A 185 -4.88 19.56 -0.34
C TRP A 185 -5.67 20.64 0.42
N TRP A 186 -6.82 21.07 -0.12
CA TRP A 186 -7.72 22.08 0.44
C TRP A 186 -9.19 21.67 0.36
#